data_6523489f40f6e34828ca7505160fbccf
#
_entry.id   6523489f40f6e34828ca7505160fbccf
#
_cell.length_a   1.000
_cell.length_b   1.000
_cell.length_c   1.000
_cell.angle_alpha   90.00
_cell.angle_beta   90.00
_cell.angle_gamma   90.00
#
_symmetry.space_group_name_H-M   'P 1'
#
loop_
_entity.id
_entity.type
_entity.pdbx_description
1 polymer ?
#
loop_
_entity_poly.entity_id
_entity_poly.type
_entity_poly.pdbx_seq_one_letter_code
_entity_poly.pdbx_strand_id
1 'polypeptide(L)'
;VNTNETLTCSSSSKKSRAVYLTGDSHAAHFLPTVDGIKNIDTFYYNEIGNCEIIGKYLIERKLINNKCSFNNNEFIEKFNKSNFEKKFIIISLRLSEYFKTDWKIIERYNQNKLNKFDFIKEKYLNFLSKFEKYNVILITTVPESQVHTEKCIFNEFLNKKINNQIYSKCHFKKKMDLKRNKLIKSFLEEISTKNSNISIYDPYEKLCPDDICHNYDPKKDFFMLHDKDHLSIEASKFLSDDLKLFIDKI
;
A
#
# COMPACT_ATOMS: atom_id res chain seq x y z
N VAL A 1 -5.93 -15.85 10.79
CA VAL A 1 -5.36 -14.78 11.63
C VAL A 1 -6.51 -13.90 12.04
N ASN A 2 -6.75 -13.76 13.35
CA ASN A 2 -7.77 -12.86 13.90
C ASN A 2 -7.33 -11.42 13.60
N THR A 3 -8.02 -10.76 12.69
CA THR A 3 -7.65 -9.49 12.07
C THR A 3 -7.86 -8.27 12.96
N ASN A 4 -8.10 -8.46 14.26
CA ASN A 4 -8.34 -7.39 15.23
C ASN A 4 -7.17 -7.17 16.19
N GLU A 5 -6.03 -7.84 15.99
CA GLU A 5 -4.87 -7.65 16.86
C GLU A 5 -3.86 -6.74 16.19
N THR A 6 -3.55 -5.67 16.90
CA THR A 6 -2.44 -4.79 16.54
C THR A 6 -1.15 -5.52 16.84
N LEU A 7 -0.36 -5.76 15.83
CA LEU A 7 1.00 -6.22 16.01
C LEU A 7 1.87 -5.00 16.35
N THR A 8 2.26 -4.87 17.61
CA THR A 8 3.39 -4.02 17.98
C THR A 8 4.64 -4.88 17.99
N CYS A 9 5.46 -4.73 16.97
CA CYS A 9 6.80 -5.34 16.98
C CYS A 9 7.75 -4.36 17.70
N SER A 10 7.96 -4.52 19.01
CA SER A 10 8.96 -3.76 19.73
C SER A 10 10.23 -4.60 19.90
N SER A 11 11.36 -4.10 19.42
CA SER A 11 12.65 -4.65 19.80
C SER A 11 13.18 -3.87 21.00
N SER A 12 13.88 -4.56 21.91
CA SER A 12 14.40 -4.04 23.17
C SER A 12 15.56 -3.02 23.06
N SER A 13 15.96 -2.61 21.86
CA SER A 13 16.99 -1.60 21.66
C SER A 13 16.39 -0.19 21.66
N LYS A 14 17.06 0.79 22.25
CA LYS A 14 16.69 2.21 22.14
C LYS A 14 16.68 2.62 20.66
N LYS A 15 15.52 2.62 20.05
CA LYS A 15 15.34 3.08 18.68
C LYS A 15 14.94 4.55 18.72
N SER A 16 15.55 5.35 17.85
CA SER A 16 15.28 6.79 17.77
C SER A 16 14.09 7.12 16.87
N ARG A 17 13.62 6.14 16.10
CA ARG A 17 12.58 6.34 15.09
C ARG A 17 11.42 5.36 15.26
N ALA A 18 10.21 5.83 14.96
CA ALA A 18 9.03 4.99 14.88
C ALA A 18 8.26 5.22 13.59
N VAL A 19 7.70 4.15 13.07
CA VAL A 19 6.80 4.15 11.93
C VAL A 19 5.44 3.62 12.35
N TYR A 20 4.39 4.36 12.04
CA TYR A 20 3.02 3.88 12.05
C TYR A 20 2.63 3.50 10.61
N LEU A 21 2.53 2.21 10.33
CA LEU A 21 2.11 1.69 9.02
C LEU A 21 0.62 1.40 9.07
N THR A 22 -0.13 2.00 8.15
CA THR A 22 -1.58 1.84 8.06
C THR A 22 -2.08 1.79 6.61
N GLY A 23 -3.26 1.24 6.43
CA GLY A 23 -3.92 1.09 5.15
C GLY A 23 -4.72 -0.20 5.07
N ASP A 24 -4.95 -0.68 3.87
CA ASP A 24 -5.63 -1.94 3.60
C ASP A 24 -4.64 -3.12 3.49
N SER A 25 -5.00 -4.16 2.74
CA SER A 25 -4.10 -5.29 2.48
C SER A 25 -2.78 -4.88 1.80
N HIS A 26 -2.76 -3.72 1.14
CA HIS A 26 -1.52 -3.16 0.57
C HIS A 26 -0.59 -2.59 1.64
N ALA A 27 -1.09 -2.15 2.79
CA ALA A 27 -0.22 -1.86 3.93
C ALA A 27 0.33 -3.16 4.55
N ALA A 28 -0.50 -4.20 4.62
CA ALA A 28 -0.09 -5.49 5.17
C ALA A 28 1.14 -6.08 4.45
N HIS A 29 1.18 -6.00 3.12
CA HIS A 29 2.31 -6.54 2.38
C HIS A 29 3.59 -5.68 2.49
N PHE A 30 3.51 -4.43 2.98
CA PHE A 30 4.68 -3.61 3.31
C PHE A 30 5.19 -3.81 4.74
N LEU A 31 4.49 -4.58 5.58
CA LEU A 31 4.96 -4.85 6.94
C LEU A 31 6.38 -5.46 6.96
N PRO A 32 6.70 -6.49 6.16
CA PRO A 32 8.07 -7.02 6.11
C PRO A 32 9.11 -5.99 5.61
N THR A 33 8.71 -5.02 4.77
CA THR A 33 9.59 -3.92 4.34
C THR A 33 9.99 -3.05 5.51
N VAL A 34 9.01 -2.59 6.29
CA VAL A 34 9.23 -1.66 7.40
C VAL A 34 9.92 -2.38 8.57
N ASP A 35 9.50 -3.60 8.89
CA ASP A 35 10.10 -4.41 9.97
C ASP A 35 11.55 -4.80 9.67
N GLY A 36 11.92 -4.91 8.40
CA GLY A 36 13.29 -5.16 7.95
C GLY A 36 14.23 -3.96 8.13
N ILE A 37 13.74 -2.76 8.42
CA ILE A 37 14.57 -1.56 8.60
C ILE A 37 15.14 -1.55 10.03
N LYS A 38 16.46 -1.69 10.13
CA LYS A 38 17.15 -1.60 11.42
C LYS A 38 16.93 -0.22 12.07
N ASN A 39 16.78 -0.20 13.41
CA ASN A 39 16.60 1.01 14.22
C ASN A 39 15.28 1.78 13.99
N ILE A 40 14.25 1.09 13.52
CA ILE A 40 12.88 1.59 13.46
C ILE A 40 11.98 0.67 14.30
N ASP A 41 11.12 1.25 15.13
CA ASP A 41 10.01 0.54 15.75
C ASP A 41 8.77 0.69 14.90
N THR A 42 8.13 -0.43 14.58
CA THR A 42 6.96 -0.45 13.72
C THR A 42 5.69 -0.64 14.53
N PHE A 43 4.77 0.27 14.35
CA PHE A 43 3.39 0.18 14.81
C PHE A 43 2.53 -0.10 13.59
N TYR A 44 1.95 -1.28 13.53
CA TYR A 44 1.16 -1.67 12.39
C TYR A 44 -0.32 -1.72 12.72
N TYR A 45 -1.10 -1.13 11.87
CA TYR A 45 -2.54 -1.20 11.92
C TYR A 45 -3.10 -1.45 10.53
N ASN A 46 -3.74 -2.61 10.37
CA ASN A 46 -4.41 -2.97 9.13
C ASN A 46 -5.88 -2.60 9.20
N GLU A 47 -6.31 -1.75 8.30
CA GLU A 47 -7.70 -1.40 8.18
C GLU A 47 -8.43 -2.40 7.28
N ILE A 48 -9.40 -3.11 7.86
CA ILE A 48 -10.20 -4.03 7.07
C ILE A 48 -11.08 -3.23 6.12
N GLY A 49 -10.69 -3.25 4.84
CA GLY A 49 -11.57 -2.90 3.75
C GLY A 49 -11.87 -1.41 3.57
N ASN A 50 -10.86 -0.55 3.60
CA ASN A 50 -11.03 0.85 3.17
C ASN A 50 -12.08 1.65 3.97
N CYS A 51 -12.37 1.24 5.20
CA CYS A 51 -13.48 1.77 5.99
C CYS A 51 -13.36 3.25 6.29
N GLU A 52 -12.16 3.78 6.49
CA GLU A 52 -12.00 5.19 6.86
C GLU A 52 -12.20 6.16 5.70
N ILE A 53 -11.88 5.75 4.48
CA ILE A 53 -11.93 6.64 3.33
C ILE A 53 -13.29 6.57 2.64
N ILE A 54 -13.83 5.37 2.39
CA ILE A 54 -15.14 5.18 1.75
C ILE A 54 -16.01 4.11 2.44
N GLY A 55 -15.81 3.90 3.73
CA GLY A 55 -16.34 2.77 4.50
C GLY A 55 -17.85 2.51 4.39
N LYS A 56 -18.68 3.56 4.41
CA LYS A 56 -20.13 3.39 4.27
C LYS A 56 -20.53 2.72 2.96
N TYR A 57 -19.78 2.90 1.87
CA TYR A 57 -20.09 2.32 0.55
C TYR A 57 -19.81 0.83 0.49
N LEU A 58 -18.81 0.38 1.22
CA LEU A 58 -18.47 -1.04 1.30
C LEU A 58 -19.45 -1.83 2.15
N ILE A 59 -20.01 -1.21 3.20
CA ILE A 59 -21.08 -1.80 4.04
C ILE A 59 -22.31 -2.07 3.19
N GLU A 60 -22.76 -1.11 2.38
CA GLU A 60 -23.94 -1.28 1.52
C GLU A 60 -23.76 -2.37 0.46
N ARG A 61 -22.54 -2.62 0.00
CA ARG A 61 -22.24 -3.74 -0.89
C ARG A 61 -22.25 -5.11 -0.22
N LYS A 62 -22.51 -5.20 1.09
CA LYS A 62 -22.37 -6.42 1.91
C LYS A 62 -20.96 -7.01 1.85
N LEU A 63 -19.97 -6.24 1.41
CA LEU A 63 -18.58 -6.67 1.31
C LEU A 63 -17.89 -6.67 2.67
N ILE A 64 -18.47 -5.96 3.64
CA ILE A 64 -17.95 -5.88 5.00
C ILE A 64 -19.12 -6.02 5.97
N ASN A 65 -19.06 -7.03 6.83
CA ASN A 65 -20.02 -7.25 7.90
C ASN A 65 -19.90 -6.13 8.95
N ASN A 66 -20.70 -5.08 8.89
CA ASN A 66 -20.98 -4.05 9.93
C ASN A 66 -19.82 -3.63 10.86
N LYS A 67 -18.56 -3.95 10.51
CA LYS A 67 -17.39 -3.75 11.37
C LYS A 67 -16.49 -2.59 10.94
N CYS A 68 -17.03 -1.59 10.26
CA CYS A 68 -16.30 -0.34 10.02
C CYS A 68 -16.32 0.60 11.25
N SER A 69 -16.47 0.09 12.44
CA SER A 69 -16.32 0.88 13.66
C SER A 69 -14.87 0.85 14.11
N PHE A 70 -14.06 1.68 13.49
CA PHE A 70 -12.65 1.75 13.83
C PHE A 70 -12.37 2.84 14.84
N ASN A 71 -11.84 2.42 15.97
CA ASN A 71 -11.26 3.32 16.94
C ASN A 71 -9.74 3.36 16.75
N ASN A 72 -9.31 3.95 15.63
CA ASN A 72 -7.88 4.25 15.37
C ASN A 72 -7.25 5.12 16.46
N ASN A 73 -8.08 5.75 17.28
CA ASN A 73 -7.63 6.71 18.28
C ASN A 73 -6.69 6.07 19.29
N GLU A 74 -6.94 4.83 19.73
CA GLU A 74 -6.07 4.17 20.70
C GLU A 74 -4.64 3.94 20.19
N PHE A 75 -4.51 3.60 18.90
CA PHE A 75 -3.20 3.38 18.27
C PHE A 75 -2.45 4.67 18.02
N ILE A 76 -3.16 5.66 17.48
CA ILE A 76 -2.61 7.00 17.30
C ILE A 76 -2.18 7.57 18.65
N GLU A 77 -2.94 7.32 19.71
CA GLU A 77 -2.57 7.72 21.07
C GLU A 77 -1.31 6.99 21.58
N LYS A 78 -1.22 5.67 21.41
CA LYS A 78 -0.01 4.91 21.76
C LYS A 78 1.21 5.42 21.00
N PHE A 79 1.05 5.65 19.69
CA PHE A 79 2.10 6.20 18.85
C PHE A 79 2.48 7.62 19.29
N ASN A 80 1.50 8.45 19.65
CA ASN A 80 1.71 9.80 20.16
C ASN A 80 2.48 9.81 21.47
N LYS A 81 2.14 8.93 22.40
CA LYS A 81 2.75 8.81 23.72
C LYS A 81 4.14 8.18 23.70
N SER A 82 4.55 7.57 22.58
CA SER A 82 5.87 6.97 22.46
C SER A 82 6.98 8.05 22.41
N ASN A 83 8.11 7.78 23.07
CA ASN A 83 9.24 8.71 23.21
C ASN A 83 10.26 8.57 22.06
N PHE A 84 9.81 8.55 20.81
CA PHE A 84 10.71 8.53 19.67
C PHE A 84 10.98 9.96 19.17
N GLU A 85 12.22 10.22 18.80
CA GLU A 85 12.65 11.53 18.29
C GLU A 85 12.02 11.85 16.94
N LYS A 86 11.93 10.85 16.06
CA LYS A 86 11.31 10.97 14.73
C LYS A 86 10.19 9.96 14.56
N LYS A 87 9.05 10.44 14.11
CA LYS A 87 7.84 9.65 13.88
C LYS A 87 7.35 9.85 12.46
N PHE A 88 7.12 8.74 11.78
CA PHE A 88 6.62 8.69 10.40
C PHE A 88 5.31 7.94 10.33
N ILE A 89 4.41 8.40 9.47
CA ILE A 89 3.19 7.68 9.10
C ILE A 89 3.39 7.16 7.69
N ILE A 90 3.32 5.85 7.49
CA ILE A 90 3.35 5.23 6.18
C ILE A 90 1.95 4.75 5.84
N ILE A 91 1.44 5.18 4.69
CA ILE A 91 0.10 4.83 4.21
C ILE A 91 0.22 4.12 2.87
N SER A 92 -0.31 2.89 2.81
CA SER A 92 -0.40 2.14 1.57
C SER A 92 -1.82 1.63 1.36
N LEU A 93 -2.43 2.01 0.25
CA LEU A 93 -3.81 1.72 -0.10
C LEU A 93 -3.93 1.28 -1.55
N ARG A 94 -4.80 0.33 -1.82
CA ARG A 94 -5.18 -0.04 -3.19
C ARG A 94 -6.10 1.01 -3.81
N LEU A 95 -5.56 2.20 -4.08
CA LEU A 95 -6.34 3.34 -4.59
C LEU A 95 -7.08 3.03 -5.90
N SER A 96 -6.59 2.08 -6.70
CA SER A 96 -7.25 1.65 -7.93
C SER A 96 -8.69 1.17 -7.70
N GLU A 97 -8.99 0.54 -6.58
CA GLU A 97 -10.33 0.06 -6.26
C GLU A 97 -11.30 1.21 -5.95
N TYR A 98 -10.81 2.30 -5.33
CA TYR A 98 -11.62 3.49 -5.08
C TYR A 98 -12.06 4.14 -6.39
N PHE A 99 -11.15 4.23 -7.36
CA PHE A 99 -11.47 4.81 -8.66
C PHE A 99 -12.35 3.89 -9.54
N LYS A 100 -12.37 2.58 -9.27
CA LYS A 100 -13.24 1.61 -9.93
C LYS A 100 -14.64 1.54 -9.31
N THR A 101 -14.84 2.02 -8.09
CA THR A 101 -16.13 1.95 -7.38
C THR A 101 -17.25 2.59 -8.20
N ASP A 102 -18.44 1.96 -8.23
CA ASP A 102 -19.58 2.46 -8.97
C ASP A 102 -20.02 3.84 -8.45
N TRP A 103 -20.08 4.82 -9.38
CA TRP A 103 -20.44 6.19 -9.06
C TRP A 103 -21.82 6.29 -8.41
N LYS A 104 -22.79 5.49 -8.86
CA LYS A 104 -24.14 5.49 -8.29
C LYS A 104 -24.18 5.22 -6.78
N ILE A 105 -23.23 4.44 -6.29
CA ILE A 105 -23.09 4.18 -4.86
C ILE A 105 -22.51 5.40 -4.16
N ILE A 106 -21.48 6.01 -4.74
CA ILE A 106 -20.81 7.19 -4.18
C ILE A 106 -21.75 8.40 -4.17
N GLU A 107 -22.54 8.58 -5.23
CA GLU A 107 -23.44 9.73 -5.41
C GLU A 107 -24.44 9.90 -4.28
N ARG A 108 -24.95 8.80 -3.70
CA ARG A 108 -25.88 8.85 -2.55
C ARG A 108 -25.31 9.54 -1.32
N TYR A 109 -23.99 9.57 -1.18
CA TYR A 109 -23.28 10.15 -0.04
C TYR A 109 -22.55 11.44 -0.39
N ASN A 110 -22.62 11.84 -1.66
CA ASN A 110 -21.99 13.04 -2.17
C ASN A 110 -22.87 14.27 -1.93
N GLN A 111 -22.94 14.71 -0.68
CA GLN A 111 -23.74 15.87 -0.28
C GLN A 111 -23.31 17.17 -1.00
N ASN A 112 -22.03 17.27 -1.33
CA ASN A 112 -21.45 18.45 -2.00
C ASN A 112 -21.58 18.42 -3.52
N LYS A 113 -22.25 17.40 -4.09
CA LYS A 113 -22.40 17.20 -5.55
C LYS A 113 -21.08 17.26 -6.34
N LEU A 114 -20.00 16.83 -5.74
CA LEU A 114 -18.70 16.74 -6.38
C LEU A 114 -18.70 15.66 -7.47
N ASN A 115 -17.83 15.79 -8.46
CA ASN A 115 -17.54 14.65 -9.32
C ASN A 115 -16.79 13.55 -8.52
N LYS A 116 -16.72 12.35 -9.09
CA LYS A 116 -16.12 11.17 -8.42
C LYS A 116 -14.70 11.42 -7.92
N PHE A 117 -13.88 12.06 -8.74
CA PHE A 117 -12.49 12.31 -8.43
C PHE A 117 -12.36 13.26 -7.24
N ASP A 118 -13.05 14.38 -7.28
CA ASP A 118 -13.02 15.38 -6.22
C ASP A 118 -13.60 14.85 -4.91
N PHE A 119 -14.63 14.00 -4.99
CA PHE A 119 -15.19 13.34 -3.81
C PHE A 119 -14.17 12.41 -3.14
N ILE A 120 -13.52 11.54 -3.91
CA ILE A 120 -12.48 10.64 -3.38
C ILE A 120 -11.34 11.47 -2.78
N LYS A 121 -10.94 12.55 -3.45
CA LYS A 121 -9.90 13.46 -3.00
C LYS A 121 -10.27 14.12 -1.67
N GLU A 122 -11.47 14.66 -1.54
CA GLU A 122 -11.97 15.23 -0.28
C GLU A 122 -11.87 14.22 0.86
N LYS A 123 -12.37 13.00 0.64
CA LYS A 123 -12.33 11.95 1.67
C LYS A 123 -10.91 11.54 2.04
N TYR A 124 -10.03 11.46 1.06
CA TYR A 124 -8.63 11.13 1.30
C TYR A 124 -7.89 12.23 2.06
N LEU A 125 -8.12 13.51 1.71
CA LEU A 125 -7.56 14.65 2.44
C LEU A 125 -8.08 14.70 3.88
N ASN A 126 -9.37 14.44 4.11
CA ASN A 126 -9.94 14.35 5.46
C ASN A 126 -9.32 13.20 6.28
N PHE A 127 -8.94 12.10 5.62
CA PHE A 127 -8.20 11.03 6.28
C PHE A 127 -6.77 11.49 6.63
N LEU A 128 -6.07 12.13 5.70
CA LEU A 128 -4.70 12.61 5.90
C LEU A 128 -4.59 13.72 6.95
N SER A 129 -5.64 14.52 7.14
CA SER A 129 -5.65 15.60 8.15
C SER A 129 -5.42 15.10 9.58
N LYS A 130 -5.74 13.83 9.85
CA LYS A 130 -5.43 13.20 11.15
C LYS A 130 -3.93 13.13 11.45
N PHE A 131 -3.09 13.26 10.42
CA PHE A 131 -1.65 13.07 10.47
C PHE A 131 -0.84 14.34 10.16
N GLU A 132 -1.47 15.52 10.16
CA GLU A 132 -0.83 16.80 9.77
C GLU A 132 0.47 17.12 10.51
N LYS A 133 0.58 16.69 11.77
CA LYS A 133 1.77 16.93 12.61
C LYS A 133 2.90 15.93 12.43
N TYR A 134 2.76 14.98 11.51
CA TYR A 134 3.75 13.94 11.24
C TYR A 134 4.30 14.05 9.83
N ASN A 135 5.49 13.49 9.62
CA ASN A 135 5.96 13.20 8.28
C ASN A 135 5.17 12.00 7.73
N VAL A 136 4.40 12.23 6.68
CA VAL A 136 3.55 11.22 6.04
C VAL A 136 4.22 10.75 4.77
N ILE A 137 4.32 9.43 4.61
CA ILE A 137 4.81 8.78 3.40
C ILE A 137 3.65 8.05 2.75
N LEU A 138 3.26 8.49 1.57
CA LEU A 138 2.28 7.81 0.75
C LEU A 138 3.01 6.85 -0.19
N ILE A 139 2.68 5.56 -0.11
CA ILE A 139 3.22 4.59 -1.04
C ILE A 139 2.34 4.58 -2.30
N THR A 140 2.98 4.65 -3.48
CA THR A 140 2.27 4.47 -4.74
C THR A 140 1.81 3.03 -4.92
N THR A 141 1.22 2.72 -6.07
CA THR A 141 0.84 1.33 -6.40
C THR A 141 2.09 0.48 -6.64
N VAL A 142 2.00 -0.79 -6.27
CA VAL A 142 2.96 -1.80 -6.71
C VAL A 142 2.59 -2.33 -8.11
N PRO A 143 3.52 -2.98 -8.82
CA PRO A 143 3.20 -3.65 -10.07
C PRO A 143 2.07 -4.67 -9.91
N GLU A 144 1.12 -4.72 -10.87
CA GLU A 144 0.01 -5.66 -10.85
C GLU A 144 0.08 -6.64 -12.02
N SER A 145 0.07 -7.94 -11.72
CA SER A 145 0.03 -9.00 -12.72
C SER A 145 -1.38 -9.25 -13.25
N GLN A 146 -1.49 -9.67 -14.51
CA GLN A 146 -2.77 -10.10 -15.10
C GLN A 146 -3.20 -11.49 -14.61
N VAL A 147 -2.28 -12.28 -14.09
CA VAL A 147 -2.52 -13.65 -13.64
C VAL A 147 -2.03 -13.84 -12.22
N HIS A 148 -2.63 -14.80 -11.50
CA HIS A 148 -2.14 -15.19 -10.18
C HIS A 148 -0.77 -15.83 -10.26
N THR A 149 0.06 -15.57 -9.26
CA THR A 149 1.44 -16.09 -9.15
C THR A 149 1.49 -17.61 -9.21
N GLU A 150 0.51 -18.33 -8.64
CA GLU A 150 0.41 -19.79 -8.73
C GLU A 150 0.50 -20.30 -10.17
N LYS A 151 -0.16 -19.62 -11.11
CA LYS A 151 -0.10 -19.98 -12.54
C LYS A 151 1.28 -19.70 -13.13
N CYS A 152 2.00 -18.74 -12.61
CA CYS A 152 3.36 -18.41 -13.03
C CYS A 152 4.34 -19.45 -12.51
N ILE A 153 4.21 -19.88 -11.26
CA ILE A 153 5.02 -20.94 -10.64
C ILE A 153 4.89 -22.22 -11.45
N PHE A 154 3.65 -22.63 -11.74
CA PHE A 154 3.40 -23.86 -12.50
C PHE A 154 4.09 -23.85 -13.88
N ASN A 155 4.10 -22.71 -14.57
CA ASN A 155 4.73 -22.62 -15.88
C ASN A 155 6.26 -22.54 -15.80
N GLU A 156 6.80 -21.88 -14.78
CA GLU A 156 8.24 -21.70 -14.61
C GLU A 156 8.94 -23.03 -14.24
N PHE A 157 8.34 -23.80 -13.33
CA PHE A 157 8.96 -25.03 -12.79
C PHE A 157 8.55 -26.30 -13.50
N LEU A 158 7.33 -26.42 -14.04
CA LEU A 158 6.82 -27.66 -14.60
C LEU A 158 6.96 -27.79 -16.11
N ASN A 159 7.00 -26.70 -16.87
CA ASN A 159 7.29 -26.83 -18.31
C ASN A 159 7.43 -25.51 -19.08
N LYS A 160 8.60 -25.24 -19.51
CA LYS A 160 8.89 -24.20 -20.52
C LYS A 160 8.21 -24.42 -21.87
N LYS A 161 7.60 -25.61 -22.11
CA LYS A 161 6.98 -25.98 -23.38
C LYS A 161 5.45 -25.79 -23.45
N ILE A 162 4.75 -25.63 -22.31
CA ILE A 162 3.30 -25.83 -22.32
C ILE A 162 2.48 -24.57 -22.60
N ASN A 163 2.93 -23.38 -22.29
CA ASN A 163 2.09 -22.23 -22.64
C ASN A 163 2.82 -20.88 -22.68
N ASN A 164 3.38 -20.54 -23.80
CA ASN A 164 3.95 -19.21 -24.04
C ASN A 164 2.97 -18.05 -23.76
N GLN A 165 1.66 -18.29 -23.84
CA GLN A 165 0.64 -17.26 -23.56
C GLN A 165 0.51 -16.96 -22.06
N ILE A 166 0.64 -17.97 -21.17
CA ILE A 166 0.57 -17.75 -19.72
C ILE A 166 1.90 -17.16 -19.24
N TYR A 167 3.02 -17.67 -19.75
CA TYR A 167 4.35 -17.12 -19.44
C TYR A 167 4.46 -15.63 -19.80
N SER A 168 3.94 -15.24 -20.96
CA SER A 168 3.92 -13.83 -21.38
C SER A 168 3.05 -12.93 -20.48
N LYS A 169 2.11 -13.51 -19.71
CA LYS A 169 1.29 -12.76 -18.74
C LYS A 169 1.93 -12.64 -17.36
N CYS A 170 2.89 -13.50 -17.05
CA CYS A 170 3.69 -13.43 -15.82
C CYS A 170 4.78 -12.35 -15.90
N HIS A 171 5.15 -11.96 -17.12
CA HIS A 171 6.07 -10.88 -17.40
C HIS A 171 5.31 -9.81 -18.16
N PHE A 172 5.20 -8.61 -17.63
CA PHE A 172 4.40 -7.56 -18.22
C PHE A 172 5.20 -6.28 -18.45
N LYS A 173 4.81 -5.53 -19.48
CA LYS A 173 5.50 -4.28 -19.82
C LYS A 173 5.23 -3.22 -18.75
N LYS A 174 6.27 -2.71 -18.12
CA LYS A 174 6.23 -1.61 -17.14
C LYS A 174 5.39 -0.43 -17.63
N LYS A 175 5.60 0.00 -18.89
CA LYS A 175 4.85 1.11 -19.50
C LYS A 175 3.34 0.92 -19.50
N MET A 176 2.85 -0.31 -19.68
CA MET A 176 1.40 -0.58 -19.70
C MET A 176 0.81 -0.46 -18.30
N ASP A 177 1.50 -0.96 -17.31
CA ASP A 177 1.06 -0.89 -15.93
C ASP A 177 1.13 0.55 -15.39
N LEU A 178 2.21 1.27 -15.66
CA LEU A 178 2.33 2.70 -15.34
C LEU A 178 1.23 3.55 -15.99
N LYS A 179 0.82 3.22 -17.24
CA LYS A 179 -0.30 3.90 -17.89
C LYS A 179 -1.62 3.69 -17.12
N ARG A 180 -1.85 2.47 -16.63
CA ARG A 180 -3.01 2.13 -15.79
C ARG A 180 -3.02 2.92 -14.48
N ASN A 181 -1.85 3.08 -13.88
CA ASN A 181 -1.66 3.72 -12.58
C ASN A 181 -1.43 5.24 -12.65
N LYS A 182 -1.39 5.82 -13.87
CA LYS A 182 -1.09 7.23 -14.09
C LYS A 182 -2.01 8.16 -13.28
N LEU A 183 -3.31 7.86 -13.25
CA LEU A 183 -4.29 8.67 -12.51
C LEU A 183 -3.99 8.68 -11.01
N ILE A 184 -3.64 7.53 -10.46
CA ILE A 184 -3.32 7.38 -9.03
C ILE A 184 -2.04 8.16 -8.71
N LYS A 185 -1.00 8.02 -9.54
CA LYS A 185 0.26 8.75 -9.35
C LYS A 185 0.03 10.25 -9.37
N SER A 186 -0.67 10.77 -10.39
CA SER A 186 -0.99 12.20 -10.47
C SER A 186 -1.83 12.69 -9.28
N PHE A 187 -2.75 11.86 -8.78
CA PHE A 187 -3.55 12.15 -7.60
C PHE A 187 -2.69 12.31 -6.35
N LEU A 188 -1.76 11.38 -6.11
CA LEU A 188 -0.85 11.46 -4.96
C LEU A 188 0.13 12.62 -5.09
N GLU A 189 0.68 12.87 -6.29
CA GLU A 189 1.56 14.00 -6.59
C GLU A 189 0.87 15.33 -6.29
N GLU A 190 -0.39 15.50 -6.69
CA GLU A 190 -1.16 16.71 -6.39
C GLU A 190 -1.33 16.92 -4.88
N ILE A 191 -1.55 15.85 -4.12
CA ILE A 191 -1.67 15.91 -2.66
C ILE A 191 -0.33 16.30 -2.04
N SER A 192 0.75 15.66 -2.42
CA SER A 192 2.09 15.91 -1.88
C SER A 192 2.56 17.35 -2.16
N THR A 193 2.33 17.88 -3.37
CA THR A 193 2.73 19.25 -3.70
C THR A 193 2.03 20.33 -2.88
N LYS A 194 0.85 20.03 -2.35
CA LYS A 194 0.06 20.96 -1.52
C LYS A 194 0.31 20.81 -0.01
N ASN A 195 1.02 19.78 0.40
CA ASN A 195 1.22 19.44 1.80
C ASN A 195 2.71 19.10 2.04
N SER A 196 3.45 20.02 2.61
CA SER A 196 4.91 19.91 2.79
C SER A 196 5.34 18.77 3.72
N ASN A 197 4.43 18.26 4.56
CA ASN A 197 4.67 17.12 5.43
C ASN A 197 4.41 15.76 4.75
N ILE A 198 4.00 15.77 3.47
CA ILE A 198 3.67 14.55 2.71
C ILE A 198 4.71 14.29 1.64
N SER A 199 5.31 13.11 1.68
CA SER A 199 6.25 12.60 0.68
C SER A 199 5.69 11.37 0.00
N ILE A 200 6.11 11.11 -1.25
CA ILE A 200 5.68 9.94 -2.01
C ILE A 200 6.85 8.98 -2.15
N TYR A 201 6.64 7.73 -1.73
CA TYR A 201 7.54 6.63 -2.00
C TYR A 201 7.01 5.78 -3.15
N ASP A 202 7.78 5.67 -4.22
CA ASP A 202 7.45 4.88 -5.41
C ASP A 202 8.36 3.65 -5.51
N PRO A 203 7.87 2.44 -5.17
CA PRO A 203 8.68 1.23 -5.19
C PRO A 203 8.92 0.70 -6.60
N TYR A 204 8.33 1.30 -7.63
CA TYR A 204 8.27 0.76 -8.98
C TYR A 204 9.64 0.54 -9.61
N GLU A 205 10.56 1.51 -9.50
CA GLU A 205 11.90 1.41 -10.08
C GLU A 205 12.72 0.28 -9.45
N LYS A 206 12.51 0.06 -8.15
CA LYS A 206 13.19 -1.00 -7.42
C LYS A 206 12.66 -2.39 -7.76
N LEU A 207 11.34 -2.50 -7.93
CA LEU A 207 10.67 -3.77 -8.27
C LEU A 207 10.81 -4.11 -9.75
N CYS A 208 10.74 -3.09 -10.62
CA CYS A 208 10.79 -3.21 -12.08
C CYS A 208 11.88 -2.29 -12.65
N PRO A 209 13.18 -2.60 -12.49
CA PRO A 209 14.26 -1.76 -12.97
C PRO A 209 14.33 -1.69 -14.51
N ASP A 210 13.87 -2.73 -15.18
CA ASP A 210 13.85 -2.85 -16.64
C ASP A 210 12.48 -2.46 -17.21
N ASP A 211 12.33 -2.49 -18.53
CA ASP A 211 11.06 -2.24 -19.24
C ASP A 211 10.01 -3.34 -19.00
N ILE A 212 10.42 -4.47 -18.46
CA ILE A 212 9.58 -5.61 -18.15
C ILE A 212 9.60 -5.87 -16.64
N CYS A 213 8.42 -5.92 -16.06
CA CYS A 213 8.23 -6.40 -14.68
C CYS A 213 8.16 -7.93 -14.70
N HIS A 214 9.07 -8.55 -13.99
CA HIS A 214 9.14 -10.00 -13.87
C HIS A 214 8.46 -10.43 -12.58
N ASN A 215 7.42 -11.28 -12.67
CA ASN A 215 6.83 -11.81 -11.45
C ASN A 215 7.78 -12.78 -10.73
N TYR A 216 8.62 -13.52 -11.45
CA TYR A 216 9.77 -14.23 -10.90
C TYR A 216 11.05 -13.56 -11.38
N ASP A 217 11.90 -13.16 -10.45
CA ASP A 217 13.22 -12.62 -10.77
C ASP A 217 14.30 -13.70 -10.58
N PRO A 218 14.81 -14.30 -11.66
CA PRO A 218 15.78 -15.38 -11.55
C PRO A 218 17.14 -14.95 -11.00
N LYS A 219 17.44 -13.65 -11.00
CA LYS A 219 18.68 -13.11 -10.41
C LYS A 219 18.57 -12.97 -8.91
N LYS A 220 17.37 -12.77 -8.40
CA LYS A 220 17.08 -12.59 -6.99
C LYS A 220 16.46 -13.83 -6.35
N ASP A 221 16.06 -14.81 -7.18
CA ASP A 221 15.45 -16.08 -6.78
C ASP A 221 14.21 -15.93 -5.89
N PHE A 222 13.33 -14.99 -6.23
CA PHE A 222 12.05 -14.86 -5.58
C PHE A 222 10.93 -14.42 -6.53
N PHE A 223 9.68 -14.67 -6.12
CA PHE A 223 8.51 -14.11 -6.77
C PHE A 223 8.23 -12.71 -6.24
N MET A 224 8.02 -11.75 -7.16
CA MET A 224 7.68 -10.37 -6.79
C MET A 224 6.31 -10.29 -6.13
N LEU A 225 5.33 -11.03 -6.65
CA LEU A 225 3.97 -11.00 -6.16
C LEU A 225 3.58 -12.33 -5.50
N HIS A 226 2.81 -12.24 -4.42
CA HIS A 226 2.17 -13.39 -3.79
C HIS A 226 0.96 -13.86 -4.62
N ASP A 227 0.17 -12.92 -5.13
CA ASP A 227 -1.00 -13.17 -5.99
C ASP A 227 -0.94 -12.31 -7.26
N LYS A 228 -1.87 -11.38 -7.47
CA LYS A 228 -1.88 -10.46 -8.62
C LYS A 228 -1.30 -9.10 -8.31
N ASP A 229 -1.44 -8.65 -7.08
CA ASP A 229 -1.22 -7.26 -6.66
C ASP A 229 -0.65 -7.11 -5.24
N HIS A 230 -0.47 -8.21 -4.52
CA HIS A 230 0.23 -8.18 -3.24
C HIS A 230 1.68 -8.65 -3.40
N LEU A 231 2.61 -7.92 -2.80
CA LEU A 231 4.01 -8.33 -2.77
C LEU A 231 4.18 -9.65 -2.01
N SER A 232 5.11 -10.48 -2.45
CA SER A 232 5.61 -11.59 -1.64
C SER A 232 6.38 -11.05 -0.42
N ILE A 233 6.60 -11.90 0.57
CA ILE A 233 7.40 -11.55 1.74
C ILE A 233 8.82 -11.16 1.32
N GLU A 234 9.40 -11.89 0.38
CA GLU A 234 10.76 -11.68 -0.14
C GLU A 234 10.85 -10.35 -0.90
N ALA A 235 9.89 -10.06 -1.78
CA ALA A 235 9.85 -8.79 -2.50
C ALA A 235 9.64 -7.61 -1.55
N SER A 236 8.81 -7.80 -0.53
CA SER A 236 8.63 -6.78 0.52
C SER A 236 9.95 -6.52 1.27
N LYS A 237 10.62 -7.55 1.76
CA LYS A 237 11.93 -7.40 2.43
C LYS A 237 12.98 -6.76 1.54
N PHE A 238 12.95 -7.06 0.24
CA PHE A 238 13.88 -6.48 -0.75
C PHE A 238 13.77 -4.95 -0.83
N LEU A 239 12.63 -4.37 -0.46
CA LEU A 239 12.42 -2.92 -0.44
C LEU A 239 12.94 -2.24 0.83
N SER A 240 13.36 -2.98 1.87
CA SER A 240 13.70 -2.41 3.17
C SER A 240 14.81 -1.37 3.11
N ASP A 241 15.91 -1.66 2.42
CA ASP A 241 17.03 -0.72 2.29
C ASP A 241 16.65 0.51 1.44
N ASP A 242 15.83 0.31 0.40
CA ASP A 242 15.36 1.39 -0.45
C ASP A 242 14.44 2.36 0.29
N LEU A 243 13.45 1.82 1.02
CA LEU A 243 12.57 2.62 1.88
C LEU A 243 13.35 3.30 3.00
N LYS A 244 14.36 2.62 3.59
CA LYS A 244 15.24 3.23 4.58
C LYS A 244 15.96 4.44 4.03
N LEU A 245 16.58 4.32 2.85
CA LEU A 245 17.25 5.43 2.17
C LEU A 245 16.31 6.59 1.87
N PHE A 246 15.05 6.29 1.55
CA PHE A 246 14.02 7.31 1.37
C PHE A 246 13.70 8.03 2.69
N ILE A 247 13.45 7.29 3.78
CA ILE A 247 13.17 7.84 5.11
C ILE A 247 14.33 8.69 5.64
N ASP A 248 15.57 8.30 5.33
CA ASP A 248 16.76 9.03 5.77
C ASP A 248 16.93 10.40 5.10
N LYS A 249 16.26 10.65 3.97
CA LYS A 249 16.30 11.90 3.21
C LYS A 249 15.24 12.93 3.63
N ILE A 250 14.21 12.51 4.35
CA ILE A 250 13.11 13.35 4.84
C ILE A 250 13.17 13.50 6.36
#